data_38a582161768e9d4a237655309d2ee1b
#
_entry.id   38a582161768e9d4a237655309d2ee1b
#
_cell.length_a   1.000
_cell.length_b   1.000
_cell.length_c   1.000
_cell.angle_alpha   90.00
_cell.angle_beta   90.00
_cell.angle_gamma   90.00
#
_symmetry.space_group_name_H-M   'P 1'
#
loop_
_entity.id
_entity.type
_entity.pdbx_description
1 polymer ?
#
loop_
_entity_poly.entity_id
_entity_poly.type
_entity_poly.pdbx_seq_one_letter_code
_entity_poly.pdbx_strand_id
1 'polypeptide(L)'
;AVIRDRPFLDEMRTKFDLVILDEAQRIKNRASQTSKAVCSIPRKRSWALTGTPVENRSEDLVGIFDFVAPGQVHDGMSPRVLGAAAKGHCLRRTKDKVLKDMPPRLDADRYIELSNEQRETYRRAEEEGVLRLSEMGQEATIQHVFELVLRLKQICNFDTATGASAKADCLAAELEEVQSSGRKAIVFSQWVATLSRLR
;
A
#
# COMPACT_ATOMS: atom_id res chain seq x y z
N ALA A 1 -18.71 -3.31 -3.35
CA ALA A 1 -19.35 -3.08 -4.66
C ALA A 1 -20.80 -2.61 -4.49
N VAL A 2 -21.58 -3.21 -3.60
CA VAL A 2 -23.02 -2.92 -3.39
C VAL A 2 -23.26 -1.49 -2.85
N ILE A 3 -22.36 -0.97 -2.01
CA ILE A 3 -22.50 0.38 -1.40
C ILE A 3 -22.27 1.54 -2.41
N ARG A 4 -21.77 1.25 -3.61
CA ARG A 4 -21.61 2.27 -4.66
C ARG A 4 -22.91 2.57 -5.41
N ASP A 5 -23.91 1.70 -5.31
CA ASP A 5 -25.21 1.90 -5.93
C ASP A 5 -26.07 2.82 -5.07
N ARG A 6 -26.20 4.08 -5.52
CA ARG A 6 -27.07 5.08 -4.89
C ARG A 6 -28.50 4.59 -4.63
N PRO A 7 -29.18 3.88 -5.57
CA PRO A 7 -30.53 3.38 -5.33
C PRO A 7 -30.66 2.54 -4.06
N PHE A 8 -29.65 1.69 -3.79
CA PHE A 8 -29.65 0.85 -2.58
C PHE A 8 -29.56 1.67 -1.29
N LEU A 9 -28.83 2.80 -1.28
CA LEU A 9 -28.72 3.67 -0.12
C LEU A 9 -29.98 4.53 0.09
N ASP A 10 -30.60 4.98 -1.00
CA ASP A 10 -31.82 5.81 -0.96
C ASP A 10 -33.03 4.96 -0.48
N GLU A 11 -33.03 3.64 -0.75
CA GLU A 11 -34.02 2.69 -0.25
C GLU A 11 -33.79 2.29 1.20
N MET A 12 -32.59 2.54 1.77
CA MET A 12 -32.23 2.11 3.11
C MET A 12 -32.86 3.03 4.16
N ARG A 13 -34.17 2.83 4.43
CA ARG A 13 -34.92 3.54 5.47
C ARG A 13 -34.60 3.06 6.89
N THR A 14 -33.91 1.95 7.03
CA THR A 14 -33.59 1.34 8.33
C THR A 14 -32.41 2.04 8.98
N LYS A 15 -32.61 2.57 10.17
CA LYS A 15 -31.53 3.11 10.99
C LYS A 15 -30.86 1.97 11.75
N PHE A 16 -29.56 1.75 11.48
CA PHE A 16 -28.79 0.72 12.18
C PHE A 16 -28.40 1.17 13.60
N ASP A 17 -28.39 0.25 14.54
CA ASP A 17 -27.88 0.52 15.89
C ASP A 17 -26.37 0.67 15.88
N LEU A 18 -25.68 -0.11 15.08
CA LEU A 18 -24.23 -0.08 14.92
C LEU A 18 -23.84 -0.37 13.47
N VAL A 19 -22.95 0.43 12.91
CA VAL A 19 -22.27 0.16 11.64
C VAL A 19 -20.78 -0.02 11.90
N ILE A 20 -20.24 -1.14 11.49
CA ILE A 20 -18.81 -1.45 11.61
C ILE A 20 -18.19 -1.39 10.21
N LEU A 21 -17.14 -0.60 10.07
CA LEU A 21 -16.39 -0.45 8.83
C LEU A 21 -15.02 -1.11 8.98
N ASP A 22 -14.80 -2.17 8.23
CA ASP A 22 -13.49 -2.79 8.13
C ASP A 22 -12.66 -2.12 7.02
N GLU A 23 -11.32 -2.13 7.17
CA GLU A 23 -10.36 -1.43 6.29
C GLU A 23 -10.74 0.04 6.08
N ALA A 24 -11.03 0.73 7.19
CA ALA A 24 -11.56 2.08 7.20
C ALA A 24 -10.66 3.13 6.51
N GLN A 25 -9.37 2.85 6.29
CA GLN A 25 -8.50 3.73 5.50
C GLN A 25 -9.00 3.93 4.06
N ARG A 26 -9.91 3.07 3.57
CA ARG A 26 -10.53 3.24 2.24
C ARG A 26 -11.44 4.46 2.12
N ILE A 27 -11.89 5.00 3.25
CA ILE A 27 -12.73 6.22 3.27
C ILE A 27 -11.96 7.49 3.65
N LYS A 28 -10.63 7.43 3.76
CA LYS A 28 -9.77 8.58 4.09
C LYS A 28 -9.96 9.77 3.14
N ASN A 29 -10.23 9.50 1.86
CA ASN A 29 -10.55 10.53 0.88
C ASN A 29 -12.05 10.89 0.97
N ARG A 30 -12.34 11.98 1.67
CA ARG A 30 -13.69 12.52 1.91
C ARG A 30 -14.45 12.86 0.62
N ALA A 31 -13.73 13.26 -0.43
CA ALA A 31 -14.32 13.59 -1.72
C ALA A 31 -14.78 12.36 -2.51
N SER A 32 -14.30 11.16 -2.17
CA SER A 32 -14.63 9.93 -2.88
C SER A 32 -16.11 9.56 -2.72
N GLN A 33 -16.68 8.98 -3.77
CA GLN A 33 -18.06 8.48 -3.72
C GLN A 33 -18.24 7.43 -2.63
N THR A 34 -17.24 6.58 -2.41
CA THR A 34 -17.27 5.55 -1.36
C THR A 34 -17.39 6.18 0.03
N SER A 35 -16.58 7.21 0.33
CA SER A 35 -16.64 7.90 1.62
C SER A 35 -18.00 8.54 1.84
N LYS A 36 -18.50 9.27 0.85
CA LYS A 36 -19.82 9.92 0.92
C LYS A 36 -20.94 8.89 1.14
N ALA A 37 -20.92 7.79 0.41
CA ALA A 37 -21.91 6.73 0.52
C ALA A 37 -21.89 6.06 1.90
N VAL A 38 -20.71 5.73 2.42
CA VAL A 38 -20.56 5.10 3.74
C VAL A 38 -20.99 6.04 4.87
N CYS A 39 -20.61 7.33 4.78
CA CYS A 39 -20.98 8.33 5.78
C CYS A 39 -22.48 8.62 5.79
N SER A 40 -23.20 8.44 4.67
CA SER A 40 -24.64 8.67 4.59
C SER A 40 -25.49 7.54 5.18
N ILE A 41 -24.93 6.38 5.52
CA ILE A 41 -25.67 5.26 6.13
C ILE A 41 -26.27 5.69 7.47
N PRO A 42 -27.62 5.62 7.67
CA PRO A 42 -28.27 5.99 8.92
C PRO A 42 -27.86 5.04 10.05
N ARG A 43 -27.30 5.58 11.12
CA ARG A 43 -26.78 4.76 12.24
C ARG A 43 -26.80 5.51 13.56
N LYS A 44 -26.84 4.77 14.66
CA LYS A 44 -26.70 5.32 16.02
C LYS A 44 -25.25 5.34 16.48
N ARG A 45 -24.46 4.32 16.11
CA ARG A 45 -23.06 4.15 16.49
C ARG A 45 -22.22 3.73 15.31
N SER A 46 -20.94 4.08 15.34
CA SER A 46 -19.98 3.75 14.25
C SER A 46 -18.69 3.20 14.85
N TRP A 47 -18.20 2.11 14.29
CA TRP A 47 -16.87 1.60 14.57
C TRP A 47 -16.07 1.51 13.26
N ALA A 48 -14.83 1.90 13.32
CA ALA A 48 -13.89 1.80 12.21
C ALA A 48 -12.71 0.92 12.62
N LEU A 49 -12.48 -0.15 11.87
CA LEU A 49 -11.36 -1.06 12.03
C LEU A 49 -10.33 -0.76 10.95
N THR A 50 -9.07 -0.56 11.34
CA THR A 50 -7.99 -0.34 10.39
C THR A 50 -6.63 -0.68 11.02
N GLY A 51 -5.75 -1.31 10.25
CA GLY A 51 -4.36 -1.53 10.63
C GLY A 51 -3.49 -0.27 10.44
N THR A 52 -3.89 0.63 9.55
CA THR A 52 -3.13 1.82 9.13
C THR A 52 -4.03 3.07 9.10
N PRO A 53 -4.40 3.62 10.26
CA PRO A 53 -5.31 4.78 10.34
C PRO A 53 -4.72 6.05 9.68
N VAL A 54 -3.39 6.16 9.66
CA VAL A 54 -2.66 7.23 8.98
C VAL A 54 -1.60 6.57 8.10
N GLU A 55 -1.72 6.74 6.78
CA GLU A 55 -0.75 6.19 5.83
C GLU A 55 0.23 7.27 5.35
N ASN A 56 -0.29 8.37 4.84
CA ASN A 56 0.53 9.40 4.20
C ASN A 56 0.44 10.76 4.89
N ARG A 57 -0.73 11.11 5.43
CA ARG A 57 -0.99 12.42 6.01
C ARG A 57 -1.86 12.30 7.25
N SER A 58 -1.68 13.22 8.19
CA SER A 58 -2.53 13.34 9.38
C SER A 58 -4.00 13.58 9.02
N GLU A 59 -4.26 14.23 7.90
CA GLU A 59 -5.61 14.51 7.37
C GLU A 59 -6.35 13.23 6.95
N ASP A 60 -5.65 12.13 6.67
CA ASP A 60 -6.27 10.82 6.40
C ASP A 60 -7.17 10.40 7.59
N LEU A 61 -6.81 10.79 8.81
CA LEU A 61 -7.57 10.51 10.01
C LEU A 61 -8.90 11.27 10.04
N VAL A 62 -8.95 12.49 9.50
CA VAL A 62 -10.18 13.30 9.46
C VAL A 62 -11.29 12.58 8.69
N GLY A 63 -10.95 11.97 7.54
CA GLY A 63 -11.91 11.20 6.74
C GLY A 63 -12.50 9.99 7.48
N ILE A 64 -11.71 9.34 8.34
CA ILE A 64 -12.18 8.24 9.18
C ILE A 64 -13.06 8.77 10.31
N PHE A 65 -12.69 9.91 10.90
CA PHE A 65 -13.45 10.53 11.99
C PHE A 65 -14.78 11.12 11.53
N ASP A 66 -14.94 11.54 10.29
CA ASP A 66 -16.24 11.91 9.72
C ASP A 66 -17.25 10.76 9.81
N PHE A 67 -16.76 9.52 9.79
CA PHE A 67 -17.59 8.34 9.97
C PHE A 67 -17.79 7.97 11.44
N VAL A 68 -16.74 7.96 12.26
CA VAL A 68 -16.77 7.48 13.67
C VAL A 68 -17.37 8.50 14.62
N ALA A 69 -16.91 9.75 14.54
CA ALA A 69 -17.27 10.84 15.43
C ALA A 69 -17.29 12.17 14.67
N PRO A 70 -18.35 12.41 13.87
CA PRO A 70 -18.44 13.61 13.03
C PRO A 70 -18.28 14.90 13.83
N GLY A 71 -17.44 15.81 13.34
CA GLY A 71 -17.19 17.11 13.98
C GLY A 71 -16.17 17.12 15.10
N GLN A 72 -15.66 15.98 15.55
CA GLN A 72 -14.61 15.90 16.59
C GLN A 72 -13.25 16.36 16.07
N VAL A 73 -12.97 16.10 14.82
CA VAL A 73 -11.73 16.53 14.17
C VAL A 73 -12.08 17.18 12.82
N HIS A 74 -11.24 18.12 12.37
CA HIS A 74 -11.45 18.84 11.12
C HIS A 74 -10.12 19.18 10.46
N ASP A 75 -10.16 19.53 9.17
CA ASP A 75 -9.01 19.99 8.42
C ASP A 75 -8.40 21.24 9.09
N GLY A 76 -7.08 21.35 9.01
CA GLY A 76 -6.33 22.46 9.61
C GLY A 76 -5.92 22.27 11.07
N MET A 77 -6.38 21.21 11.74
CA MET A 77 -5.83 20.85 13.06
C MET A 77 -4.37 20.44 12.92
N SER A 78 -3.52 20.91 13.85
CA SER A 78 -2.14 20.45 13.92
C SER A 78 -2.10 18.95 14.26
N PRO A 79 -1.09 18.19 13.80
CA PRO A 79 -0.98 16.74 14.09
C PRO A 79 -1.06 16.40 15.58
N ARG A 80 -0.54 17.29 16.44
CA ARG A 80 -0.59 17.14 17.91
C ARG A 80 -2.02 17.24 18.44
N VAL A 81 -2.79 18.22 17.98
CA VAL A 81 -4.19 18.43 18.39
C VAL A 81 -5.06 17.30 17.88
N LEU A 82 -4.87 16.91 16.63
CA LEU A 82 -5.56 15.79 16.00
C LEU A 82 -5.32 14.48 16.78
N GLY A 83 -4.06 14.19 17.12
CA GLY A 83 -3.70 13.02 17.91
C GLY A 83 -4.31 13.03 19.32
N ALA A 84 -4.37 14.20 19.97
CA ALA A 84 -5.01 14.35 21.27
C ALA A 84 -6.53 14.11 21.19
N ALA A 85 -7.21 14.67 20.19
CA ALA A 85 -8.64 14.47 19.97
C ALA A 85 -8.98 13.00 19.65
N ALA A 86 -8.13 12.35 18.85
CA ALA A 86 -8.31 10.95 18.47
C ALA A 86 -8.07 9.97 19.64
N LYS A 87 -7.22 10.31 20.60
CA LYS A 87 -6.80 9.39 21.68
C LYS A 87 -7.97 8.83 22.48
N GLY A 88 -9.03 9.62 22.70
CA GLY A 88 -10.22 9.19 23.45
C GLY A 88 -11.13 8.23 22.66
N HIS A 89 -10.96 8.13 21.35
CA HIS A 89 -11.80 7.34 20.45
C HIS A 89 -11.05 6.16 19.78
N CYS A 90 -9.74 6.03 20.03
CA CYS A 90 -8.90 5.03 19.38
C CYS A 90 -8.36 4.01 20.36
N LEU A 91 -8.56 2.73 20.04
CA LEU A 91 -7.90 1.62 20.71
C LEU A 91 -6.85 1.04 19.77
N ARG A 92 -5.57 1.23 20.09
CA ARG A 92 -4.45 0.67 19.33
C ARG A 92 -3.73 -0.40 20.13
N ARG A 93 -3.65 -1.59 19.54
CA ARG A 93 -2.88 -2.72 20.07
C ARG A 93 -1.86 -3.13 19.02
N THR A 94 -0.59 -3.18 19.38
CA THR A 94 0.48 -3.72 18.52
C THR A 94 0.65 -5.21 18.79
N LYS A 95 1.08 -5.96 17.77
CA LYS A 95 1.30 -7.41 17.89
C LYS A 95 2.25 -7.73 19.04
N ASP A 96 3.33 -6.98 19.18
CA ASP A 96 4.35 -7.17 20.23
C ASP A 96 3.78 -7.06 21.65
N LYS A 97 2.71 -6.30 21.85
CA LYS A 97 2.07 -6.13 23.16
C LYS A 97 1.05 -7.20 23.50
N VAL A 98 0.42 -7.80 22.52
CA VAL A 98 -0.72 -8.73 22.70
C VAL A 98 -0.39 -10.17 22.38
N LEU A 99 0.53 -10.44 21.46
CA LEU A 99 0.90 -11.79 21.02
C LEU A 99 2.25 -12.19 21.63
N LYS A 100 2.20 -12.62 22.91
CA LYS A 100 3.40 -13.02 23.65
C LYS A 100 4.07 -14.28 23.09
N ASP A 101 3.27 -15.16 22.48
CA ASP A 101 3.73 -16.44 21.93
C ASP A 101 4.22 -16.34 20.48
N MET A 102 4.20 -15.13 19.89
CA MET A 102 4.66 -14.95 18.53
C MET A 102 6.19 -14.85 18.49
N PRO A 103 6.86 -15.67 17.67
CA PRO A 103 8.32 -15.57 17.52
C PRO A 103 8.69 -14.20 16.97
N PRO A 104 9.89 -13.70 17.29
CA PRO A 104 10.35 -12.42 16.76
C PRO A 104 10.42 -12.46 15.23
N ARG A 105 10.07 -11.34 14.61
CA ARG A 105 10.28 -11.16 13.19
C ARG A 105 11.78 -10.99 12.93
N LEU A 106 12.30 -11.79 12.03
CA LEU A 106 13.67 -11.65 11.52
C LEU A 106 13.59 -11.02 10.13
N ASP A 107 14.27 -9.91 9.95
CA ASP A 107 14.42 -9.24 8.66
C ASP A 107 15.83 -9.49 8.15
N ALA A 108 15.95 -9.98 6.91
CA ALA A 108 17.22 -10.19 6.24
C ALA A 108 17.18 -9.57 4.84
N ASP A 109 18.09 -8.64 4.58
CA ASP A 109 18.29 -8.06 3.27
C ASP A 109 19.23 -8.93 2.45
N ARG A 110 18.83 -9.23 1.22
CA ARG A 110 19.67 -9.95 0.25
C ARG A 110 20.11 -9.01 -0.85
N TYR A 111 21.40 -8.72 -0.90
CA TYR A 111 22.02 -7.97 -1.98
C TYR A 111 22.44 -8.95 -3.08
N ILE A 112 21.82 -8.83 -4.24
CA ILE A 112 22.02 -9.72 -5.38
C ILE A 112 22.59 -8.91 -6.53
N GLU A 113 23.74 -9.33 -7.04
CA GLU A 113 24.30 -8.72 -8.23
C GLU A 113 23.48 -9.09 -9.47
N LEU A 114 23.36 -8.16 -10.42
CA LEU A 114 22.73 -8.41 -11.69
C LEU A 114 23.53 -9.42 -12.50
N SER A 115 22.85 -10.27 -13.28
CA SER A 115 23.52 -11.07 -14.28
C SER A 115 24.21 -10.17 -15.33
N ASN A 116 25.13 -10.73 -16.12
CA ASN A 116 25.83 -9.94 -17.14
C ASN A 116 24.84 -9.33 -18.14
N GLU A 117 23.83 -10.07 -18.56
CA GLU A 117 22.79 -9.62 -19.47
C GLU A 117 21.96 -8.49 -18.83
N GLN A 118 21.52 -8.68 -17.60
CA GLN A 118 20.79 -7.64 -16.88
C GLN A 118 21.63 -6.37 -16.68
N ARG A 119 22.91 -6.52 -16.37
CA ARG A 119 23.83 -5.39 -16.16
C ARG A 119 24.00 -4.58 -17.44
N GLU A 120 24.12 -5.23 -18.59
CA GLU A 120 24.25 -4.56 -19.88
C GLU A 120 22.96 -3.82 -20.25
N THR A 121 21.81 -4.49 -20.13
CA THR A 121 20.50 -3.88 -20.39
C THR A 121 20.20 -2.72 -19.44
N TYR A 122 20.57 -2.87 -18.15
CA TYR A 122 20.42 -1.82 -17.13
C TYR A 122 21.25 -0.59 -17.50
N ARG A 123 22.54 -0.78 -17.80
CA ARG A 123 23.46 0.33 -18.17
C ARG A 123 22.95 1.06 -19.41
N ARG A 124 22.55 0.34 -20.45
CA ARG A 124 22.00 0.95 -21.66
C ARG A 124 20.74 1.76 -21.37
N ALA A 125 19.81 1.22 -20.61
CA ALA A 125 18.57 1.90 -20.24
C ALA A 125 18.82 3.13 -19.37
N GLU A 126 19.82 3.10 -18.48
CA GLU A 126 20.24 4.22 -17.66
C GLU A 126 20.85 5.33 -18.50
N GLU A 127 21.83 5.01 -19.39
CA GLU A 127 22.48 5.95 -20.28
C GLU A 127 21.47 6.64 -21.21
N GLU A 128 20.60 5.87 -21.87
CA GLU A 128 19.51 6.38 -22.73
C GLU A 128 18.54 7.27 -21.95
N GLY A 129 18.18 6.86 -20.73
CA GLY A 129 17.24 7.60 -19.91
C GLY A 129 17.81 8.90 -19.40
N VAL A 130 19.07 8.90 -18.96
CA VAL A 130 19.78 10.12 -18.53
C VAL A 130 19.97 11.09 -19.70
N LEU A 131 20.37 10.59 -20.87
CA LEU A 131 20.49 11.41 -22.07
C LEU A 131 19.17 12.09 -22.42
N ARG A 132 18.08 11.33 -22.46
CA ARG A 132 16.73 11.86 -22.71
C ARG A 132 16.31 12.93 -21.71
N LEU A 133 16.56 12.71 -20.40
CA LEU A 133 16.29 13.72 -19.38
C LEU A 133 17.12 14.99 -19.57
N SER A 134 18.37 14.84 -19.98
CA SER A 134 19.26 15.96 -20.29
C SER A 134 18.78 16.77 -21.50
N GLU A 135 18.34 16.09 -22.57
CA GLU A 135 17.80 16.73 -23.78
C GLU A 135 16.50 17.51 -23.50
N MET A 136 15.67 17.01 -22.57
CA MET A 136 14.45 17.69 -22.14
C MET A 136 14.74 18.97 -21.34
N GLY A 137 15.91 19.10 -20.71
CA GLY A 137 16.31 20.28 -19.94
C GLY A 137 15.26 20.70 -18.91
N GLN A 138 14.72 21.93 -19.05
CA GLN A 138 13.71 22.47 -18.13
C GLN A 138 12.32 21.81 -18.27
N GLU A 139 12.06 21.09 -19.34
CA GLU A 139 10.80 20.33 -19.53
C GLU A 139 10.81 18.99 -18.80
N ALA A 140 11.98 18.55 -18.31
CA ALA A 140 12.11 17.35 -17.52
C ALA A 140 11.33 17.48 -16.19
N THR A 141 10.35 16.61 -16.00
CA THR A 141 9.56 16.57 -14.78
C THR A 141 9.98 15.42 -13.87
N ILE A 142 9.59 15.49 -12.62
CA ILE A 142 9.80 14.39 -11.67
C ILE A 142 9.16 13.08 -12.14
N GLN A 143 8.10 13.15 -12.94
CA GLN A 143 7.45 11.97 -13.52
C GLN A 143 8.38 11.24 -14.49
N HIS A 144 9.12 11.95 -15.34
CA HIS A 144 10.09 11.36 -16.26
C HIS A 144 11.23 10.64 -15.51
N VAL A 145 11.68 11.21 -14.37
CA VAL A 145 12.67 10.56 -13.51
C VAL A 145 12.10 9.27 -12.91
N PHE A 146 10.84 9.31 -12.43
CA PHE A 146 10.17 8.10 -11.90
C PHE A 146 9.99 7.02 -12.96
N GLU A 147 9.65 7.37 -14.20
CA GLU A 147 9.54 6.41 -15.31
C GLU A 147 10.87 5.69 -15.55
N LEU A 148 11.98 6.43 -15.58
CA LEU A 148 13.31 5.83 -15.68
C LEU A 148 13.59 4.88 -14.52
N VAL A 149 13.38 5.31 -13.28
CA VAL A 149 13.59 4.48 -12.09
C VAL A 149 12.73 3.21 -12.13
N LEU A 150 11.48 3.32 -12.56
CA LEU A 150 10.59 2.17 -12.68
C LEU A 150 11.07 1.19 -13.77
N ARG A 151 11.55 1.69 -14.92
CA ARG A 151 12.15 0.87 -15.97
C ARG A 151 13.39 0.12 -15.46
N LEU A 152 14.29 0.80 -14.76
CA LEU A 152 15.48 0.19 -14.16
C LEU A 152 15.14 -0.89 -13.13
N LYS A 153 14.14 -0.63 -12.28
CA LYS A 153 13.62 -1.63 -11.33
C LYS A 153 13.04 -2.87 -12.02
N GLN A 154 12.37 -2.70 -13.14
CA GLN A 154 11.83 -3.83 -13.91
C GLN A 154 12.95 -4.70 -14.49
N ILE A 155 14.02 -4.09 -15.03
CA ILE A 155 15.21 -4.79 -15.52
C ILE A 155 15.88 -5.58 -14.39
N CYS A 156 15.95 -4.99 -13.16
CA CYS A 156 16.44 -5.71 -11.97
C CYS A 156 15.58 -6.92 -11.59
N ASN A 157 14.31 -6.97 -11.97
CA ASN A 157 13.48 -8.15 -11.74
C ASN A 157 13.69 -9.21 -12.80
N PHE A 158 13.56 -8.82 -14.08
CA PHE A 158 13.82 -9.67 -15.24
C PHE A 158 14.37 -8.82 -16.36
N ASP A 159 15.44 -9.28 -16.98
CA ASP A 159 15.92 -8.66 -18.20
C ASP A 159 14.84 -8.70 -19.29
N THR A 160 14.60 -7.54 -19.91
CA THR A 160 13.52 -7.39 -20.89
C THR A 160 13.82 -8.06 -22.24
N ALA A 161 15.10 -8.25 -22.55
CA ALA A 161 15.56 -8.84 -23.82
C ALA A 161 15.71 -10.37 -23.71
N THR A 162 16.35 -10.86 -22.66
CA THR A 162 16.70 -12.28 -22.50
C THR A 162 15.80 -13.02 -21.53
N GLY A 163 15.12 -12.29 -20.63
CA GLY A 163 14.35 -12.87 -19.54
C GLY A 163 15.19 -13.34 -18.36
N ALA A 164 16.49 -13.12 -18.37
CA ALA A 164 17.39 -13.47 -17.27
C ALA A 164 17.04 -12.73 -15.98
N SER A 165 17.20 -13.38 -14.83
CA SER A 165 16.87 -12.80 -13.52
C SER A 165 17.71 -13.42 -12.40
N ALA A 166 18.77 -12.74 -11.99
CA ALA A 166 19.54 -13.13 -10.82
C ALA A 166 18.70 -13.20 -9.54
N LYS A 167 17.65 -12.37 -9.43
CA LYS A 167 16.70 -12.43 -8.31
C LYS A 167 15.84 -13.70 -8.33
N ALA A 168 15.37 -14.11 -9.50
CA ALA A 168 14.56 -15.32 -9.62
C ALA A 168 15.40 -16.55 -9.33
N ASP A 169 16.65 -16.57 -9.78
CA ASP A 169 17.57 -17.69 -9.52
C ASP A 169 17.86 -17.82 -8.01
N CYS A 170 18.16 -16.70 -7.36
CA CYS A 170 18.35 -16.67 -5.89
C CYS A 170 17.08 -17.08 -5.15
N LEU A 171 15.91 -16.59 -5.57
CA LEU A 171 14.63 -16.95 -4.97
C LEU A 171 14.33 -18.45 -5.16
N ALA A 172 14.60 -19.01 -6.32
CA ALA A 172 14.39 -20.43 -6.59
C ALA A 172 15.19 -21.29 -5.62
N ALA A 173 16.49 -20.97 -5.43
CA ALA A 173 17.34 -21.69 -4.46
C ALA A 173 16.82 -21.59 -3.03
N GLU A 174 16.37 -20.40 -2.59
CA GLU A 174 15.79 -20.23 -1.25
C GLU A 174 14.45 -20.98 -1.10
N LEU A 175 13.62 -21.04 -2.15
CA LEU A 175 12.36 -21.77 -2.12
C LEU A 175 12.58 -23.29 -2.06
N GLU A 176 13.61 -23.83 -2.72
CA GLU A 176 14.01 -25.23 -2.61
C GLU A 176 14.42 -25.60 -1.17
N GLU A 177 15.18 -24.72 -0.49
CA GLU A 177 15.52 -24.88 0.91
C GLU A 177 14.29 -24.88 1.81
N VAL A 178 13.38 -23.93 1.60
CA VAL A 178 12.11 -23.86 2.35
C VAL A 178 11.26 -25.11 2.13
N GLN A 179 11.16 -25.59 0.90
CA GLN A 179 10.41 -26.80 0.56
C GLN A 179 11.02 -28.04 1.22
N SER A 180 12.34 -28.21 1.14
CA SER A 180 13.06 -29.34 1.76
C SER A 180 12.91 -29.39 3.26
N SER A 181 12.76 -28.22 3.91
CA SER A 181 12.51 -28.11 5.36
C SER A 181 11.04 -28.26 5.76
N GLY A 182 10.12 -28.56 4.82
CA GLY A 182 8.70 -28.70 5.05
C GLY A 182 7.99 -27.38 5.42
N ARG A 183 8.63 -26.24 5.22
CA ARG A 183 8.07 -24.92 5.49
C ARG A 183 7.31 -24.36 4.28
N LYS A 184 6.64 -23.23 4.50
CA LYS A 184 5.90 -22.51 3.46
C LYS A 184 6.49 -21.13 3.26
N ALA A 185 6.49 -20.65 2.02
CA ALA A 185 6.90 -19.30 1.67
C ALA A 185 5.73 -18.53 1.05
N ILE A 186 5.75 -17.21 1.21
CA ILE A 186 4.86 -16.28 0.51
C ILE A 186 5.75 -15.27 -0.18
N VAL A 187 5.60 -15.15 -1.50
CA VAL A 187 6.35 -14.20 -2.32
C VAL A 187 5.49 -13.02 -2.66
N PHE A 188 5.96 -11.82 -2.35
CA PHE A 188 5.29 -10.57 -2.67
C PHE A 188 6.07 -9.81 -3.75
N SER A 189 5.37 -9.26 -4.72
CA SER A 189 5.92 -8.31 -5.69
C SER A 189 4.90 -7.21 -5.97
N GLN A 190 5.40 -5.99 -6.19
CA GLN A 190 4.57 -4.91 -6.70
C GLN A 190 4.24 -5.05 -8.20
N TRP A 191 4.90 -6.00 -8.89
CA TRP A 191 4.78 -6.21 -10.32
C TRP A 191 4.04 -7.52 -10.61
N VAL A 192 2.83 -7.41 -11.15
CA VAL A 192 2.03 -8.59 -11.55
C VAL A 192 2.78 -9.44 -12.59
N ALA A 193 3.46 -8.79 -13.56
CA ALA A 193 4.25 -9.49 -14.57
C ALA A 193 5.38 -10.33 -13.94
N THR A 194 6.02 -9.84 -12.87
CA THR A 194 7.03 -10.61 -12.13
C THR A 194 6.41 -11.86 -11.49
N LEU A 195 5.29 -11.71 -10.80
CA LEU A 195 4.60 -12.86 -10.17
C LEU A 195 4.13 -13.89 -11.21
N SER A 196 3.67 -13.43 -12.39
CA SER A 196 3.24 -14.34 -13.46
C SER A 196 4.38 -15.17 -14.04
N ARG A 197 5.60 -14.65 -14.01
CA ARG A 197 6.81 -15.39 -14.46
C ARG A 197 7.35 -16.37 -13.41
N LEU A 198 7.08 -16.08 -12.13
CA LEU A 198 7.50 -16.93 -11.01
C LEU A 198 6.51 -18.07 -10.71
N ARG A 199 5.37 -18.11 -11.38
CA ARG A 199 4.31 -19.12 -11.22
C ARG A 199 4.58 -20.33 -12.08
#